data_37a92ee803b2f6135a79fea523876a19
#
_entry.id   37a92ee803b2f6135a79fea523876a19
#
_cell.length_a   1.000
_cell.length_b   1.000
_cell.length_c   1.000
_cell.angle_alpha   90.00
_cell.angle_beta   90.00
_cell.angle_gamma   90.00
#
_symmetry.space_group_name_H-M   'P 1'
#
loop_
_entity.id
_entity.type
_entity.pdbx_description
1 polymer ?
#
loop_
_entity_poly.entity_id
_entity_poly.type
_entity_poly.pdbx_seq_one_letter_code
_entity_poly.pdbx_strand_id
1 'polypeptide(L)'
;SEGRTSSGPERGYLIMELWYSEFHTGNVKLSVRINRQLFSGESEFQRIDVFESEEFGRFVALDGEIVFSDKDEFIYDEMVTHVPMTVHPNVKNVLIIGGGDGGVARELIHYPQIESIDVVESDKMFVDVCAEMFPDIAQGLKDERVNIYYEDGLRFLRNKKARYDLIINDSTDPLGHTEGLFTKEFYGSCYKALRDDGIMVYQHGSP
;
A
#
# COMPACT_ATOMS: atom_id res chain seq x y z
N SER A 1 -53.79 -46.28 4.78
CA SER A 1 -52.43 -46.61 5.24
C SER A 1 -51.45 -45.64 4.61
N GLU A 2 -51.17 -44.59 5.34
CA GLU A 2 -50.21 -43.53 4.93
C GLU A 2 -48.82 -43.95 5.36
N GLY A 3 -47.95 -44.15 4.35
CA GLY A 3 -46.55 -44.40 4.56
C GLY A 3 -45.82 -43.13 4.98
N ARG A 4 -45.41 -43.04 6.23
CA ARG A 4 -44.43 -42.07 6.72
C ARG A 4 -43.03 -42.45 6.17
N THR A 5 -42.54 -41.71 5.20
CA THR A 5 -41.12 -41.71 4.86
C THR A 5 -40.39 -40.93 5.93
N SER A 6 -39.63 -41.62 6.79
CA SER A 6 -38.68 -40.99 7.70
C SER A 6 -37.50 -40.44 6.89
N SER A 7 -37.46 -39.15 6.68
CA SER A 7 -36.22 -38.48 6.28
C SER A 7 -35.23 -38.62 7.43
N GLY A 8 -34.17 -39.37 7.22
CA GLY A 8 -33.03 -39.43 8.14
C GLY A 8 -32.38 -38.05 8.25
N PRO A 9 -31.63 -37.82 9.33
CA PRO A 9 -30.96 -36.52 9.52
C PRO A 9 -30.05 -36.26 8.33
N GLU A 10 -30.23 -35.09 7.68
CA GLU A 10 -29.29 -34.58 6.72
C GLU A 10 -27.90 -34.57 7.37
N ARG A 11 -26.95 -35.26 6.76
CA ARG A 11 -25.55 -35.20 7.22
C ARG A 11 -25.09 -33.77 7.06
N GLY A 12 -25.01 -33.00 8.16
CA GLY A 12 -24.38 -31.71 8.18
C GLY A 12 -22.92 -31.86 7.76
N TYR A 13 -22.57 -31.29 6.64
CA TYR A 13 -21.17 -31.18 6.24
C TYR A 13 -20.50 -30.22 7.20
N LEU A 14 -19.42 -30.67 7.85
CA LEU A 14 -18.52 -29.79 8.59
C LEU A 14 -17.78 -28.98 7.53
N ILE A 15 -18.09 -27.68 7.43
CA ILE A 15 -17.37 -26.73 6.59
C ILE A 15 -16.35 -26.04 7.50
N MET A 16 -15.08 -26.18 7.18
CA MET A 16 -14.04 -25.39 7.82
C MET A 16 -14.03 -24.03 7.15
N GLU A 17 -14.25 -22.98 7.91
CA GLU A 17 -14.13 -21.60 7.46
C GLU A 17 -12.86 -21.00 8.04
N LEU A 18 -12.10 -20.29 7.19
CA LEU A 18 -10.92 -19.55 7.59
C LEU A 18 -11.26 -18.05 7.60
N TRP A 19 -10.92 -17.39 8.68
CA TRP A 19 -11.14 -15.96 8.86
C TRP A 19 -9.83 -15.28 9.21
N TYR A 20 -9.46 -14.27 8.41
CA TYR A 20 -8.47 -13.29 8.80
C TYR A 20 -9.13 -12.26 9.70
N SER A 21 -8.47 -11.85 10.79
CA SER A 21 -9.01 -10.85 11.71
C SER A 21 -7.95 -9.79 12.01
N GLU A 22 -8.26 -8.56 11.64
CA GLU A 22 -7.51 -7.36 11.98
C GLU A 22 -8.12 -6.72 13.22
N PHE A 23 -7.30 -6.39 14.21
CA PHE A 23 -7.74 -5.80 15.46
C PHE A 23 -7.42 -4.30 15.49
N HIS A 24 -8.45 -3.47 15.38
CA HIS A 24 -8.29 -2.01 15.53
C HIS A 24 -8.12 -1.59 16.99
N THR A 25 -8.78 -2.30 17.90
CA THR A 25 -8.64 -2.13 19.37
C THR A 25 -8.83 -3.49 20.04
N GLY A 26 -8.59 -3.55 21.35
CA GLY A 26 -8.87 -4.77 22.13
C GLY A 26 -10.33 -5.25 22.06
N ASN A 27 -11.26 -4.39 21.61
CA ASN A 27 -12.70 -4.67 21.58
C ASN A 27 -13.32 -4.55 20.18
N VAL A 28 -12.55 -4.13 19.16
CA VAL A 28 -13.04 -3.93 17.78
C VAL A 28 -12.11 -4.62 16.81
N LYS A 29 -12.68 -5.45 15.96
CA LYS A 29 -11.95 -6.12 14.88
C LYS A 29 -12.77 -6.13 13.59
N LEU A 30 -12.07 -6.09 12.47
CA LEU A 30 -12.58 -6.47 11.16
C LEU A 30 -12.23 -7.94 10.91
N SER A 31 -13.17 -8.73 10.39
CA SER A 31 -12.87 -10.10 9.99
C SER A 31 -13.31 -10.35 8.55
N VAL A 32 -12.41 -10.89 7.76
CA VAL A 32 -12.62 -11.25 6.35
C VAL A 32 -12.50 -12.75 6.21
N ARG A 33 -13.51 -13.40 5.61
CA ARG A 33 -13.42 -14.83 5.27
C ARG A 33 -12.44 -15.01 4.13
N ILE A 34 -11.44 -15.86 4.34
CA ILE A 34 -10.40 -16.14 3.35
C ILE A 34 -10.58 -17.53 2.74
N ASN A 35 -10.25 -17.66 1.47
CA ASN A 35 -10.21 -18.95 0.77
C ASN A 35 -8.89 -19.66 1.05
N ARG A 36 -7.78 -18.91 1.02
CA ARG A 36 -6.42 -19.44 1.28
C ARG A 36 -5.44 -18.31 1.57
N GLN A 37 -4.35 -18.67 2.20
CA GLN A 37 -3.15 -17.84 2.30
C GLN A 37 -2.26 -18.12 1.08
N LEU A 38 -1.85 -17.06 0.37
CA LEU A 38 -1.02 -17.14 -0.84
C LEU A 38 0.45 -16.99 -0.51
N PHE A 39 0.78 -16.12 0.46
CA PHE A 39 2.13 -15.85 0.91
C PHE A 39 2.15 -15.56 2.40
N SER A 40 3.25 -15.88 3.07
CA SER A 40 3.59 -15.46 4.42
C SER A 40 5.09 -15.43 4.57
N GLY A 41 5.62 -14.30 4.98
CA GLY A 41 7.05 -14.11 5.20
C GLY A 41 7.32 -12.99 6.18
N GLU A 42 8.56 -12.90 6.66
CA GLU A 42 9.02 -11.87 7.58
C GLU A 42 10.30 -11.27 7.01
N SER A 43 10.28 -9.96 6.76
CA SER A 43 11.45 -9.18 6.35
C SER A 43 12.19 -8.65 7.58
N GLU A 44 13.23 -7.85 7.37
CA GLU A 44 13.89 -7.11 8.46
C GLU A 44 12.99 -6.01 9.05
N PHE A 45 11.91 -5.65 8.36
CA PHE A 45 11.06 -4.50 8.67
C PHE A 45 9.72 -4.91 9.24
N GLN A 46 9.09 -5.95 8.65
CA GLN A 46 7.70 -6.30 8.94
C GLN A 46 7.37 -7.72 8.49
N ARG A 47 6.27 -8.24 9.01
CA ARG A 47 5.62 -9.45 8.51
C ARG A 47 4.72 -9.11 7.33
N ILE A 48 4.81 -9.90 6.26
CA ILE A 48 4.02 -9.74 5.04
C ILE A 48 3.17 -11.00 4.86
N ASP A 49 1.86 -10.86 4.84
CA ASP A 49 0.91 -11.93 4.57
C ASP A 49 0.03 -11.55 3.38
N VAL A 50 -0.16 -12.47 2.43
CA VAL A 50 -1.08 -12.30 1.30
C VAL A 50 -2.14 -13.36 1.35
N PHE A 51 -3.40 -12.95 1.25
CA PHE A 51 -4.56 -13.81 1.28
C PHE A 51 -5.42 -13.64 0.05
N GLU A 52 -6.23 -14.65 -0.24
CA GLU A 52 -7.31 -14.61 -1.23
C GLU A 52 -8.66 -14.71 -0.54
N SER A 53 -9.57 -13.83 -0.89
CA SER A 53 -10.95 -13.83 -0.44
C SER A 53 -11.91 -13.72 -1.61
N GLU A 54 -13.15 -14.13 -1.41
CA GLU A 54 -14.21 -13.97 -2.43
C GLU A 54 -14.67 -12.51 -2.53
N GLU A 55 -14.68 -11.80 -1.40
CA GLU A 55 -15.21 -10.44 -1.31
C GLU A 55 -14.23 -9.38 -1.83
N PHE A 56 -12.93 -9.51 -1.53
CA PHE A 56 -11.92 -8.48 -1.83
C PHE A 56 -10.90 -8.91 -2.88
N GLY A 57 -10.99 -10.14 -3.42
CA GLY A 57 -9.92 -10.69 -4.24
C GLY A 57 -8.70 -11.01 -3.37
N ARG A 58 -7.51 -10.74 -3.90
CA ARG A 58 -6.27 -10.81 -3.10
C ARG A 58 -6.17 -9.55 -2.25
N PHE A 59 -5.63 -9.71 -1.04
CA PHE A 59 -5.28 -8.58 -0.18
C PHE A 59 -3.98 -8.87 0.56
N VAL A 60 -3.27 -7.81 0.89
CA VAL A 60 -2.03 -7.88 1.67
C VAL A 60 -2.25 -7.31 3.05
N ALA A 61 -1.64 -7.94 4.04
CA ALA A 61 -1.55 -7.44 5.39
C ALA A 61 -0.07 -7.32 5.80
N LEU A 62 0.26 -6.18 6.42
CA LEU A 62 1.57 -5.89 7.00
C LEU A 62 1.42 -5.83 8.52
N ASP A 63 2.19 -6.63 9.24
CA ASP A 63 2.13 -6.77 10.71
C ASP A 63 0.72 -7.01 11.27
N GLY A 64 -0.16 -7.59 10.45
CA GLY A 64 -1.53 -7.92 10.82
C GLY A 64 -2.58 -6.87 10.44
N GLU A 65 -2.20 -5.75 9.84
CA GLU A 65 -3.08 -4.70 9.31
C GLU A 65 -3.27 -4.85 7.80
N ILE A 66 -4.52 -4.81 7.33
CA ILE A 66 -4.84 -4.87 5.89
C ILE A 66 -4.44 -3.53 5.26
N VAL A 67 -3.56 -3.58 4.25
CA VAL A 67 -3.04 -2.37 3.61
C VAL A 67 -3.84 -2.04 2.35
N PHE A 68 -4.05 -3.03 1.47
CA PHE A 68 -4.86 -2.87 0.26
C PHE A 68 -5.43 -4.20 -0.24
N SER A 69 -6.39 -4.15 -1.15
CA SER A 69 -6.94 -5.31 -1.84
C SER A 69 -7.12 -5.07 -3.33
N ASP A 70 -7.22 -6.14 -4.12
CA ASP A 70 -7.53 -6.08 -5.58
C ASP A 70 -8.80 -5.26 -5.87
N LYS A 71 -9.72 -5.19 -4.90
CA LYS A 71 -11.04 -4.58 -5.09
C LYS A 71 -11.03 -3.06 -4.97
N ASP A 72 -10.20 -2.50 -4.11
CA ASP A 72 -10.34 -1.10 -3.68
C ASP A 72 -9.04 -0.28 -3.66
N GLU A 73 -7.86 -0.87 -3.95
CA GLU A 73 -6.58 -0.16 -3.95
C GLU A 73 -6.61 1.11 -4.82
N PHE A 74 -7.24 1.02 -5.97
CA PHE A 74 -7.30 2.13 -6.94
C PHE A 74 -7.93 3.40 -6.36
N ILE A 75 -8.85 3.27 -5.40
CA ILE A 75 -9.52 4.43 -4.78
C ILE A 75 -8.48 5.32 -4.07
N TYR A 76 -7.59 4.69 -3.33
CA TYR A 76 -6.51 5.40 -2.63
C TYR A 76 -5.48 5.95 -3.61
N ASP A 77 -4.97 5.12 -4.52
CA ASP A 77 -3.91 5.46 -5.46
C ASP A 77 -4.30 6.62 -6.39
N GLU A 78 -5.54 6.57 -6.91
CA GLU A 78 -6.08 7.67 -7.71
C GLU A 78 -6.21 8.96 -6.90
N MET A 79 -6.68 8.89 -5.66
CA MET A 79 -6.88 10.09 -4.84
C MET A 79 -5.58 10.76 -4.45
N VAL A 80 -4.56 10.01 -4.02
CA VAL A 80 -3.27 10.60 -3.63
C VAL A 80 -2.49 11.11 -4.83
N THR A 81 -2.77 10.59 -6.04
CA THR A 81 -2.10 10.97 -7.29
C THR A 81 -2.84 12.08 -8.03
N HIS A 82 -4.11 11.89 -8.37
CA HIS A 82 -4.78 12.79 -9.31
C HIS A 82 -5.17 14.12 -8.68
N VAL A 83 -5.43 14.17 -7.37
CA VAL A 83 -5.76 15.43 -6.68
C VAL A 83 -4.59 16.41 -6.76
N PRO A 84 -3.35 16.08 -6.31
CA PRO A 84 -2.22 17.01 -6.43
C PRO A 84 -1.85 17.30 -7.89
N MET A 85 -1.96 16.34 -8.79
CA MET A 85 -1.67 16.53 -10.22
C MET A 85 -2.65 17.51 -10.88
N THR A 86 -3.88 17.61 -10.38
CA THR A 86 -4.86 18.60 -10.86
C THR A 86 -4.56 20.00 -10.32
N VAL A 87 -4.07 20.09 -9.08
CA VAL A 87 -3.73 21.39 -8.43
C VAL A 87 -2.43 21.95 -8.98
N HIS A 88 -1.44 21.11 -9.26
CA HIS A 88 -0.12 21.53 -9.77
C HIS A 88 0.12 20.98 -11.19
N PRO A 89 -0.18 21.78 -12.24
CA PRO A 89 -0.16 21.29 -13.62
C PRO A 89 1.25 21.02 -14.20
N ASN A 90 2.31 21.48 -13.52
CA ASN A 90 3.68 21.42 -14.02
C ASN A 90 4.57 20.42 -13.26
N VAL A 91 3.98 19.37 -12.68
CA VAL A 91 4.73 18.33 -11.99
C VAL A 91 5.57 17.54 -13.00
N LYS A 92 6.89 17.51 -12.78
CA LYS A 92 7.87 16.79 -13.60
C LYS A 92 8.66 15.76 -12.80
N ASN A 93 9.03 16.10 -11.56
CA ASN A 93 9.83 15.26 -10.70
C ASN A 93 9.05 14.92 -9.44
N VAL A 94 8.77 13.64 -9.26
CA VAL A 94 7.98 13.11 -8.15
C VAL A 94 8.86 12.26 -7.24
N LEU A 95 8.62 12.35 -5.95
CA LEU A 95 9.15 11.44 -4.94
C LEU A 95 7.99 10.72 -4.28
N ILE A 96 8.05 9.40 -4.23
CA ILE A 96 7.18 8.55 -3.44
C ILE A 96 8.02 7.99 -2.30
N ILE A 97 7.58 8.17 -1.05
CA ILE A 97 8.15 7.54 0.15
C ILE A 97 7.23 6.42 0.57
N GLY A 98 7.70 5.19 0.59
CA GLY A 98 6.87 4.00 0.57
C GLY A 98 6.43 3.65 -0.86
N GLY A 99 5.23 3.11 -1.03
CA GLY A 99 4.65 2.82 -2.35
C GLY A 99 5.32 1.63 -3.05
N GLY A 100 5.84 0.68 -2.27
CA GLY A 100 6.47 -0.53 -2.78
C GLY A 100 5.53 -1.48 -3.53
N ASP A 101 4.22 -1.29 -3.41
CA ASP A 101 3.20 -1.99 -4.20
C ASP A 101 3.17 -1.53 -5.66
N GLY A 102 3.49 -0.26 -5.93
CA GLY A 102 3.54 0.33 -7.26
C GLY A 102 2.26 1.02 -7.71
N GLY A 103 1.20 1.07 -6.91
CA GLY A 103 -0.08 1.64 -7.28
C GLY A 103 0.01 3.13 -7.57
N VAL A 104 0.60 3.91 -6.68
CA VAL A 104 0.83 5.35 -6.90
C VAL A 104 1.70 5.59 -8.14
N ALA A 105 2.76 4.79 -8.34
CA ALA A 105 3.60 4.90 -9.54
C ALA A 105 2.80 4.57 -10.81
N ARG A 106 1.89 3.57 -10.78
CA ARG A 106 0.99 3.21 -11.89
C ARG A 106 0.12 4.40 -12.30
N GLU A 107 -0.43 5.14 -11.36
CA GLU A 107 -1.25 6.30 -11.67
C GLU A 107 -0.42 7.47 -12.21
N LEU A 108 0.78 7.70 -11.67
CA LEU A 108 1.67 8.78 -12.10
C LEU A 108 2.17 8.61 -13.54
N ILE A 109 2.46 7.38 -13.98
CA ILE A 109 2.97 7.15 -15.35
C ILE A 109 1.99 7.51 -16.46
N HIS A 110 0.70 7.68 -16.15
CA HIS A 110 -0.31 8.20 -17.09
C HIS A 110 -0.11 9.68 -17.45
N TYR A 111 0.74 10.40 -16.72
CA TYR A 111 1.03 11.81 -16.95
C TYR A 111 2.29 11.98 -17.80
N PRO A 112 2.18 12.33 -19.09
CA PRO A 112 3.32 12.39 -20.00
C PRO A 112 4.32 13.50 -19.68
N GLN A 113 3.92 14.52 -18.89
CA GLN A 113 4.82 15.59 -18.47
C GLN A 113 5.77 15.18 -17.34
N ILE A 114 5.53 14.07 -16.66
CA ILE A 114 6.43 13.56 -15.62
C ILE A 114 7.71 13.03 -16.28
N GLU A 115 8.85 13.55 -15.82
CA GLU A 115 10.18 13.22 -16.31
C GLU A 115 10.87 12.15 -15.43
N SER A 116 10.61 12.16 -14.11
CA SER A 116 11.23 11.23 -13.15
C SER A 116 10.33 10.97 -11.96
N ILE A 117 10.26 9.72 -11.54
CA ILE A 117 9.59 9.24 -10.33
C ILE A 117 10.62 8.47 -9.50
N ASP A 118 11.03 9.04 -8.38
CA ASP A 118 11.88 8.35 -7.41
C ASP A 118 10.97 7.66 -6.37
N VAL A 119 11.05 6.33 -6.26
CA VAL A 119 10.35 5.53 -5.26
C VAL A 119 11.35 5.09 -4.20
N VAL A 120 11.11 5.42 -2.94
CA VAL A 120 11.98 5.09 -1.82
C VAL A 120 11.26 4.15 -0.88
N GLU A 121 11.55 2.87 -1.00
CA GLU A 121 10.96 1.80 -0.20
C GLU A 121 12.06 1.06 0.57
N SER A 122 11.91 0.93 1.88
CA SER A 122 12.91 0.25 2.70
C SER A 122 12.85 -1.28 2.54
N ASP A 123 11.64 -1.81 2.36
CA ASP A 123 11.39 -3.25 2.33
C ASP A 123 11.37 -3.81 0.90
N LYS A 124 12.54 -4.27 0.46
CA LYS A 124 12.64 -4.94 -0.84
C LYS A 124 11.77 -6.19 -0.95
N MET A 125 11.57 -6.95 0.15
CA MET A 125 10.72 -8.13 0.13
C MET A 125 9.29 -7.76 -0.19
N PHE A 126 8.78 -6.64 0.35
CA PHE A 126 7.45 -6.15 0.04
C PHE A 126 7.28 -5.85 -1.46
N VAL A 127 8.24 -5.13 -2.06
CA VAL A 127 8.25 -4.87 -3.52
C VAL A 127 8.24 -6.16 -4.33
N ASP A 128 9.08 -7.13 -3.97
CA ASP A 128 9.17 -8.41 -4.67
C ASP A 128 7.85 -9.21 -4.56
N VAL A 129 7.22 -9.23 -3.38
CA VAL A 129 5.93 -9.89 -3.14
C VAL A 129 4.82 -9.21 -3.94
N CYS A 130 4.77 -7.87 -3.96
CA CYS A 130 3.79 -7.14 -4.75
C CYS A 130 3.98 -7.38 -6.26
N ALA A 131 5.21 -7.41 -6.74
CA ALA A 131 5.51 -7.70 -8.15
C ALA A 131 5.07 -9.12 -8.58
N GLU A 132 5.11 -10.10 -7.67
CA GLU A 132 4.68 -11.47 -7.92
C GLU A 132 3.17 -11.66 -7.76
N MET A 133 2.60 -11.14 -6.67
CA MET A 133 1.22 -11.40 -6.27
C MET A 133 0.22 -10.39 -6.86
N PHE A 134 0.65 -9.15 -7.15
CA PHE A 134 -0.17 -8.05 -7.66
C PHE A 134 0.45 -7.40 -8.90
N PRO A 135 0.74 -8.17 -9.97
CA PRO A 135 1.50 -7.67 -11.12
C PRO A 135 0.84 -6.49 -11.85
N ASP A 136 -0.49 -6.38 -11.82
CA ASP A 136 -1.24 -5.28 -12.43
C ASP A 136 -1.09 -3.97 -11.66
N ILE A 137 -0.88 -4.03 -10.35
CA ILE A 137 -0.58 -2.87 -9.50
C ILE A 137 0.90 -2.50 -9.67
N ALA A 138 1.78 -3.47 -9.48
CA ALA A 138 3.22 -3.26 -9.50
C ALA A 138 3.81 -2.95 -10.89
N GLN A 139 3.01 -2.99 -11.98
CA GLN A 139 3.51 -2.67 -13.32
C GLN A 139 4.05 -1.24 -13.43
N GLY A 140 3.52 -0.31 -12.64
CA GLY A 140 4.01 1.07 -12.60
C GLY A 140 5.49 1.20 -12.26
N LEU A 141 6.01 0.28 -11.44
CA LEU A 141 7.43 0.26 -11.05
C LEU A 141 8.39 -0.11 -12.19
N LYS A 142 7.88 -0.59 -13.33
CA LYS A 142 8.67 -1.01 -14.50
C LYS A 142 8.83 0.08 -15.57
N ASP A 143 8.17 1.24 -15.40
CA ASP A 143 8.30 2.36 -16.34
C ASP A 143 9.72 2.93 -16.29
N GLU A 144 10.25 3.35 -17.44
CA GLU A 144 11.63 3.85 -17.58
C GLU A 144 11.90 5.15 -16.77
N ARG A 145 10.87 5.86 -16.39
CA ARG A 145 10.94 7.08 -15.56
C ARG A 145 11.03 6.78 -14.08
N VAL A 146 10.77 5.52 -13.65
CA VAL A 146 10.73 5.11 -12.25
C VAL A 146 12.09 4.61 -11.80
N ASN A 147 12.59 5.17 -10.71
CA ASN A 147 13.82 4.76 -10.05
C ASN A 147 13.48 4.26 -8.64
N ILE A 148 13.77 3.01 -8.33
CA ILE A 148 13.51 2.44 -7.01
C ILE A 148 14.79 2.48 -6.18
N TYR A 149 14.69 3.02 -4.95
CA TYR A 149 15.76 3.09 -3.96
C TYR A 149 15.35 2.30 -2.72
N TYR A 150 16.11 1.29 -2.38
CA TYR A 150 15.89 0.47 -1.18
C TYR A 150 16.65 1.07 0.00
N GLU A 151 16.07 2.11 0.60
CA GLU A 151 16.65 2.80 1.75
C GLU A 151 15.59 3.54 2.58
N ASP A 152 15.97 3.99 3.76
CA ASP A 152 15.14 4.79 4.64
C ASP A 152 14.81 6.16 4.03
N GLY A 153 13.53 6.53 4.03
CA GLY A 153 13.03 7.76 3.41
C GLY A 153 13.62 9.04 4.00
N LEU A 154 13.81 9.10 5.33
CA LEU A 154 14.43 10.26 5.98
C LEU A 154 15.91 10.39 5.59
N ARG A 155 16.62 9.27 5.52
CA ARG A 155 18.02 9.23 5.08
C ARG A 155 18.16 9.68 3.62
N PHE A 156 17.28 9.20 2.74
CA PHE A 156 17.25 9.59 1.34
C PHE A 156 17.09 11.10 1.15
N LEU A 157 16.25 11.73 1.96
CA LEU A 157 15.94 13.16 1.87
C LEU A 157 17.07 14.08 2.37
N ARG A 158 17.99 13.62 3.20
CA ARG A 158 18.97 14.48 3.91
C ARG A 158 19.70 15.48 3.05
N ASN A 159 20.00 15.12 1.81
CA ASN A 159 20.80 15.96 0.90
C ASN A 159 19.99 16.46 -0.32
N LYS A 160 18.68 16.30 -0.33
CA LYS A 160 17.83 16.77 -1.42
C LYS A 160 17.43 18.22 -1.16
N LYS A 161 17.52 19.06 -2.19
CA LYS A 161 17.10 20.48 -2.12
C LYS A 161 16.45 20.87 -3.44
N ALA A 162 15.25 21.45 -3.37
CA ALA A 162 14.51 22.00 -4.50
C ALA A 162 14.53 21.06 -5.73
N ARG A 163 14.29 19.77 -5.50
CA ARG A 163 14.38 18.73 -6.54
C ARG A 163 13.01 18.30 -7.05
N TYR A 164 12.05 18.17 -6.15
CA TYR A 164 10.75 17.58 -6.44
C TYR A 164 9.65 18.62 -6.56
N ASP A 165 8.74 18.39 -7.49
CA ASP A 165 7.52 19.18 -7.67
C ASP A 165 6.38 18.60 -6.84
N LEU A 166 6.42 17.27 -6.59
CA LEU A 166 5.46 16.54 -5.79
C LEU A 166 6.19 15.52 -4.92
N ILE A 167 5.83 15.47 -3.63
CA ILE A 167 6.23 14.40 -2.71
C ILE A 167 4.96 13.73 -2.21
N ILE A 168 4.85 12.42 -2.38
CA ILE A 168 3.77 11.59 -1.83
C ILE A 168 4.39 10.72 -0.75
N ASN A 169 3.95 10.89 0.51
CA ASN A 169 4.29 9.97 1.59
C ASN A 169 3.22 8.89 1.65
N ASP A 170 3.53 7.75 1.09
CA ASP A 170 2.70 6.56 0.96
C ASP A 170 3.18 5.45 1.90
N SER A 171 3.56 5.85 3.11
CA SER A 171 3.97 4.94 4.17
C SER A 171 2.77 4.51 5.00
N THR A 172 2.85 3.30 5.55
CA THR A 172 1.90 2.81 6.56
C THR A 172 1.91 3.68 7.82
N ASP A 173 1.01 3.42 8.75
CA ASP A 173 0.86 4.13 10.02
C ASP A 173 2.20 4.25 10.79
N PRO A 174 2.35 5.25 11.69
CA PRO A 174 3.61 5.55 12.39
C PRO A 174 3.93 4.51 13.48
N LEU A 175 4.10 3.27 13.06
CA LEU A 175 4.45 2.15 13.93
C LEU A 175 5.80 1.55 13.51
N GLY A 176 6.65 1.25 14.49
CA GLY A 176 7.93 0.58 14.25
C GLY A 176 8.87 1.39 13.35
N HIS A 177 9.26 0.84 12.20
CA HIS A 177 10.24 1.45 11.30
C HIS A 177 9.76 2.71 10.58
N THR A 178 8.45 2.95 10.52
CA THR A 178 7.86 4.13 9.86
C THR A 178 7.74 5.35 10.77
N GLU A 179 7.92 5.24 12.11
CA GLU A 179 7.82 6.36 13.06
C GLU A 179 8.64 7.60 12.65
N GLY A 180 9.81 7.38 12.06
CA GLY A 180 10.70 8.44 11.57
C GLY A 180 10.07 9.34 10.50
N LEU A 181 9.12 8.81 9.72
CA LEU A 181 8.45 9.49 8.62
C LEU A 181 7.30 10.42 9.07
N PHE A 182 7.03 10.49 10.38
CA PHE A 182 6.01 11.35 10.97
C PHE A 182 6.61 12.41 11.90
N THR A 183 7.93 12.60 11.83
CA THR A 183 8.64 13.56 12.67
C THR A 183 8.73 14.94 12.04
N LYS A 184 8.93 15.97 12.89
CA LYS A 184 9.22 17.34 12.42
C LYS A 184 10.47 17.41 11.53
N GLU A 185 11.46 16.54 11.79
CA GLU A 185 12.68 16.45 10.97
C GLU A 185 12.37 15.97 9.56
N PHE A 186 11.50 14.96 9.45
CA PHE A 186 11.05 14.44 8.15
C PHE A 186 10.31 15.49 7.34
N TYR A 187 9.29 16.14 7.91
CA TYR A 187 8.56 17.20 7.22
C TYR A 187 9.46 18.37 6.84
N GLY A 188 10.41 18.75 7.70
CA GLY A 188 11.41 19.76 7.39
C GLY A 188 12.36 19.36 6.26
N SER A 189 12.64 18.07 6.10
CA SER A 189 13.43 17.51 5.01
C SER A 189 12.65 17.48 3.70
N CYS A 190 11.38 17.09 3.73
CA CYS A 190 10.46 17.17 2.60
C CYS A 190 10.32 18.61 2.09
N TYR A 191 10.11 19.57 3.00
CA TYR A 191 10.01 20.99 2.64
C TYR A 191 11.25 21.50 1.91
N LYS A 192 12.45 21.10 2.35
CA LYS A 192 13.71 21.47 1.67
C LYS A 192 13.90 20.78 0.32
N ALA A 193 13.38 19.56 0.19
CA ALA A 193 13.48 18.79 -1.05
C ALA A 193 12.49 19.24 -2.12
N LEU A 194 11.36 19.84 -1.71
CA LEU A 194 10.39 20.46 -2.60
C LEU A 194 10.96 21.72 -3.24
N ARG A 195 10.51 22.00 -4.46
CA ARG A 195 10.65 23.30 -5.12
C ARG A 195 9.72 24.31 -4.48
N ASP A 196 9.89 25.59 -4.81
CA ASP A 196 9.16 26.70 -4.17
C ASP A 196 7.62 26.57 -4.29
N ASP A 197 7.13 26.00 -5.39
CA ASP A 197 5.72 25.74 -5.67
C ASP A 197 5.31 24.27 -5.48
N GLY A 198 6.22 23.44 -4.97
CA GLY A 198 6.01 22.01 -4.81
C GLY A 198 4.95 21.66 -3.75
N ILE A 199 4.30 20.51 -3.95
CA ILE A 199 3.23 20.01 -3.10
C ILE A 199 3.69 18.74 -2.39
N MET A 200 3.29 18.58 -1.13
CA MET A 200 3.39 17.33 -0.39
C MET A 200 1.99 16.78 -0.08
N VAL A 201 1.83 15.50 -0.35
CA VAL A 201 0.65 14.70 0.06
C VAL A 201 1.11 13.61 1.02
N TYR A 202 0.32 13.36 2.03
CA TYR A 202 0.59 12.28 2.97
C TYR A 202 -0.71 11.71 3.54
N GLN A 203 -0.68 10.44 3.88
CA GLN A 203 -1.75 9.79 4.62
C GLN A 203 -1.70 10.23 6.08
N HIS A 204 -2.87 10.51 6.65
CA HIS A 204 -3.01 10.82 8.06
C HIS A 204 -4.16 10.01 8.63
N GLY A 205 -3.95 9.44 9.81
CA GLY A 205 -5.01 8.72 10.52
C GLY A 205 -6.22 9.62 10.83
N SER A 206 -7.37 8.99 11.00
CA SER A 206 -8.58 9.68 11.47
C SER A 206 -8.39 10.17 12.92
N PRO A 207 -8.90 11.36 13.29
CA PRO A 207 -8.86 11.85 14.65
C PRO A 207 -9.71 11.00 15.61
#